data_9954179b95697ee6d319c75928529df0
#
_entry.id   9954179b95697ee6d319c75928529df0
#
_cell.length_a   1.000
_cell.length_b   1.000
_cell.length_c   1.000
_cell.angle_alpha   90.00
_cell.angle_beta   90.00
_cell.angle_gamma   90.00
#
_symmetry.space_group_name_H-M   'P 1'
#
loop_
_entity.id
_entity.type
_entity.pdbx_description
1 polymer ?
#
loop_
_entity_poly.entity_id
_entity_poly.type
_entity_poly.pdbx_seq_one_letter_code
_entity_poly.pdbx_strand_id
1 'polypeptide(L)'
;MDIIEAPAQSREQTIRELREVSRKLVRELGFMRNTLAESDLPPSAVHAILEIAGAPGIQARDLAERLRLDKSSTSRQVTRLESAGLVERRTRADDARSSELHLTKSGQQVRRKIDAFASEQVSNALRHLTPADQQRLVASLSQYVSALADDNDHKPAQAPADAGPQIVQGYVPGCIGDIASLHGRFYAQHWGFGVFFERRVAKELADFAQSLPDPDKALWLCVENGRCLASLAIDGNPHYRAAHLRWFIVDDSLRGTGIGRKLMSQAMRFVDERFDETYLNTFKGLDAARHLYESFGFELTQEEAGTQWGSTVTEQQFRRRKPG
;
A
#
# COMPACT_ATOMS: atom_id res chain seq x y z
N MET A 1 -14.89 -11.69 33.10
CA MET A 1 -13.48 -11.47 32.73
C MET A 1 -13.53 -10.55 31.57
N ASP A 2 -13.43 -9.25 31.88
CA ASP A 2 -13.68 -8.17 30.91
C ASP A 2 -12.61 -8.19 29.83
N ILE A 3 -13.04 -8.43 28.60
CA ILE A 3 -12.21 -8.29 27.42
C ILE A 3 -12.10 -6.79 27.17
N ILE A 4 -10.93 -6.22 27.49
CA ILE A 4 -10.59 -4.82 27.16
C ILE A 4 -10.53 -4.74 25.65
N GLU A 5 -11.57 -4.20 25.03
CA GLU A 5 -11.52 -3.70 23.65
C GLU A 5 -10.36 -2.68 23.57
N ALA A 6 -9.35 -2.98 22.75
CA ALA A 6 -8.38 -1.96 22.38
C ALA A 6 -9.15 -0.91 21.57
N PRO A 7 -9.26 0.34 22.05
CA PRO A 7 -10.03 1.37 21.37
C PRO A 7 -9.39 1.62 19.99
N ALA A 8 -10.21 1.69 18.96
CA ALA A 8 -9.78 2.23 17.68
C ALA A 8 -9.09 3.56 17.95
N GLN A 9 -7.79 3.67 17.57
CA GLN A 9 -7.01 4.87 17.81
C GLN A 9 -7.77 6.06 17.22
N SER A 10 -8.12 7.05 18.05
CA SER A 10 -8.80 8.24 17.54
C SER A 10 -7.87 8.94 16.56
N ARG A 11 -8.43 9.55 15.51
CA ARG A 11 -7.64 10.35 14.53
C ARG A 11 -6.69 11.33 15.23
N GLU A 12 -7.11 11.91 16.33
CA GLU A 12 -6.30 12.84 17.13
C GLU A 12 -5.09 12.14 17.78
N GLN A 13 -5.25 10.91 18.23
CA GLN A 13 -4.15 10.12 18.78
C GLN A 13 -3.14 9.78 17.69
N THR A 14 -3.58 9.33 16.52
CA THR A 14 -2.72 9.07 15.35
C THR A 14 -1.94 10.33 14.93
N ILE A 15 -2.59 11.49 14.91
CA ILE A 15 -1.92 12.78 14.62
C ILE A 15 -0.83 13.07 15.66
N ARG A 16 -1.11 12.89 16.96
CA ARG A 16 -0.11 13.11 18.01
C ARG A 16 1.11 12.21 17.86
N GLU A 17 0.86 10.93 17.66
CA GLU A 17 1.92 9.91 17.51
C GLU A 17 2.78 10.17 16.26
N LEU A 18 2.16 10.42 15.10
CA LEU A 18 2.90 10.76 13.87
C LEU A 18 3.77 12.03 14.03
N ARG A 19 3.23 13.07 14.68
CA ARG A 19 4.01 14.29 14.97
C ARG A 19 5.19 14.01 15.90
N GLU A 20 5.03 13.17 16.90
CA GLU A 20 6.10 12.80 17.83
C GLU A 20 7.18 11.98 17.12
N VAL A 21 6.79 10.93 16.39
CA VAL A 21 7.72 10.07 15.64
C VAL A 21 8.47 10.87 14.57
N SER A 22 7.79 11.76 13.83
CA SER A 22 8.43 12.63 12.83
C SER A 22 9.49 13.55 13.46
N ARG A 23 9.20 14.19 14.60
CA ARG A 23 10.19 15.01 15.31
C ARG A 23 11.39 14.18 15.81
N LYS A 24 11.13 12.95 16.28
CA LYS A 24 12.18 12.04 16.69
C LYS A 24 13.05 11.63 15.51
N LEU A 25 12.43 11.26 14.38
CA LEU A 25 13.13 10.91 13.14
C LEU A 25 14.08 12.01 12.69
N VAL A 26 13.63 13.27 12.65
CA VAL A 26 14.47 14.43 12.27
C VAL A 26 15.68 14.56 13.19
N ARG A 27 15.52 14.33 14.50
CA ARG A 27 16.64 14.36 15.46
C ARG A 27 17.61 13.22 15.26
N GLU A 28 17.12 11.98 15.11
CA GLU A 28 17.96 10.79 14.94
C GLU A 28 18.73 10.81 13.61
N LEU A 29 18.13 11.37 12.55
CA LEU A 29 18.81 11.61 11.28
C LEU A 29 19.86 12.73 11.35
N GLY A 30 19.96 13.48 12.46
CA GLY A 30 20.97 14.50 12.69
C GLY A 30 20.66 15.89 12.12
N PHE A 31 19.45 16.12 11.59
CA PHE A 31 19.08 17.43 11.00
C PHE A 31 19.09 18.61 11.98
N MET A 32 19.11 18.33 13.29
CA MET A 32 19.20 19.38 14.32
C MET A 32 20.63 19.75 14.68
N ARG A 33 21.62 19.11 14.06
CA ARG A 33 23.05 19.42 14.25
C ARG A 33 23.50 20.57 13.34
N ASN A 34 24.56 21.28 13.70
CA ASN A 34 25.13 22.32 12.85
C ASN A 34 25.72 21.80 11.56
N THR A 35 26.19 20.55 11.56
CA THR A 35 26.74 19.83 10.42
C THR A 35 26.09 18.46 10.27
N LEU A 36 26.04 17.91 9.06
CA LEU A 36 25.39 16.64 8.75
C LEU A 36 26.37 15.67 8.08
N ALA A 37 26.13 14.37 8.28
CA ALA A 37 26.84 13.28 7.62
C ALA A 37 28.38 13.33 7.80
N GLU A 38 28.84 13.63 9.03
CA GLU A 38 30.27 13.79 9.36
C GLU A 38 31.03 14.72 8.40
N SER A 39 30.30 15.64 7.78
CA SER A 39 30.87 16.69 6.95
C SER A 39 30.85 18.04 7.71
N ASP A 40 31.67 18.98 7.28
CA ASP A 40 31.65 20.34 7.82
C ASP A 40 30.53 21.20 7.22
N LEU A 41 29.53 20.55 6.60
CA LEU A 41 28.46 21.20 5.88
C LEU A 41 27.15 21.17 6.68
N PRO A 42 26.38 22.28 6.68
CA PRO A 42 25.05 22.28 7.26
C PRO A 42 24.09 21.39 6.46
N PRO A 43 22.99 20.91 7.07
CA PRO A 43 22.02 20.02 6.41
C PRO A 43 21.55 20.50 5.04
N SER A 44 21.26 21.80 4.89
CA SER A 44 20.83 22.37 3.60
C SER A 44 21.89 22.28 2.49
N ALA A 45 23.19 22.38 2.84
CA ALA A 45 24.28 22.23 1.89
C ALA A 45 24.47 20.75 1.48
N VAL A 46 24.33 19.84 2.42
CA VAL A 46 24.34 18.40 2.13
C VAL A 46 23.24 18.05 1.15
N HIS A 47 22.01 18.51 1.40
CA HIS A 47 20.88 18.27 0.46
C HIS A 47 21.14 18.90 -0.91
N ALA A 48 21.67 20.13 -0.97
CA ALA A 48 22.01 20.76 -2.26
C ALA A 48 23.02 19.94 -3.07
N ILE A 49 24.04 19.37 -2.42
CA ILE A 49 25.02 18.49 -3.07
C ILE A 49 24.33 17.23 -3.63
N LEU A 50 23.44 16.60 -2.86
CA LEU A 50 22.72 15.39 -3.27
C LEU A 50 21.79 15.69 -4.46
N GLU A 51 21.06 16.80 -4.45
CA GLU A 51 20.17 17.19 -5.55
C GLU A 51 20.94 17.52 -6.84
N ILE A 52 22.06 18.25 -6.74
CA ILE A 52 22.92 18.55 -7.89
C ILE A 52 23.55 17.25 -8.44
N ALA A 53 23.91 16.30 -7.56
CA ALA A 53 24.45 15.01 -7.99
C ALA A 53 23.40 14.15 -8.70
N GLY A 54 22.16 14.16 -8.22
CA GLY A 54 21.04 13.41 -8.80
C GLY A 54 20.54 13.98 -10.12
N ALA A 55 20.78 15.27 -10.39
CA ALA A 55 20.42 15.96 -11.62
C ALA A 55 21.55 16.88 -12.10
N PRO A 56 22.64 16.33 -12.68
CA PRO A 56 23.74 17.13 -13.19
C PRO A 56 23.24 18.11 -14.26
N GLY A 57 23.60 19.39 -14.12
CA GLY A 57 23.12 20.47 -14.98
C GLY A 57 21.82 21.12 -14.49
N ILE A 58 21.36 20.82 -13.28
CA ILE A 58 20.19 21.47 -12.67
C ILE A 58 20.39 22.98 -12.57
N GLN A 59 19.35 23.76 -12.88
CA GLN A 59 19.37 25.20 -12.69
C GLN A 59 19.11 25.58 -11.23
N ALA A 60 19.61 26.74 -10.82
CA ALA A 60 19.42 27.23 -9.44
C ALA A 60 17.93 27.40 -9.08
N ARG A 61 17.05 27.68 -10.07
CA ARG A 61 15.60 27.76 -9.87
C ARG A 61 15.02 26.40 -9.53
N ASP A 62 15.38 25.39 -10.32
CA ASP A 62 14.85 24.03 -10.14
C ASP A 62 15.40 23.40 -8.84
N LEU A 63 16.64 23.74 -8.47
CA LEU A 63 17.21 23.38 -7.17
C LEU A 63 16.43 24.02 -6.01
N ALA A 64 15.99 25.29 -6.14
CA ALA A 64 15.17 25.96 -5.14
C ALA A 64 13.83 25.25 -4.92
N GLU A 65 13.17 24.84 -6.00
CA GLU A 65 11.92 24.09 -5.97
C GLU A 65 12.11 22.74 -5.27
N ARG A 66 13.14 21.97 -5.64
CA ARG A 66 13.44 20.67 -4.99
C ARG A 66 13.77 20.77 -3.51
N LEU A 67 14.54 21.79 -3.12
CA LEU A 67 14.91 22.04 -1.73
C LEU A 67 13.81 22.74 -0.94
N ARG A 68 12.71 23.17 -1.60
CA ARG A 68 11.64 23.97 -1.01
C ARG A 68 12.18 25.23 -0.30
N LEU A 69 13.16 25.88 -0.91
CA LEU A 69 13.79 27.11 -0.41
C LEU A 69 13.44 28.29 -1.32
N ASP A 70 13.43 29.49 -0.76
CA ASP A 70 13.33 30.70 -1.57
C ASP A 70 14.58 30.92 -2.42
N LYS A 71 14.40 31.67 -3.53
CA LYS A 71 15.47 31.94 -4.52
C LYS A 71 16.71 32.57 -3.88
N SER A 72 16.54 33.44 -2.89
CA SER A 72 17.67 34.16 -2.26
C SER A 72 18.47 33.21 -1.34
N SER A 73 17.81 32.35 -0.61
CA SER A 73 18.43 31.31 0.23
C SER A 73 19.19 30.29 -0.62
N THR A 74 18.58 29.84 -1.72
CA THR A 74 19.22 28.90 -2.66
C THR A 74 20.44 29.54 -3.32
N SER A 75 20.33 30.78 -3.78
CA SER A 75 21.47 31.51 -4.40
C SER A 75 22.64 31.64 -3.41
N ARG A 76 22.37 32.03 -2.17
CA ARG A 76 23.40 32.09 -1.11
C ARG A 76 24.04 30.75 -0.84
N GLN A 77 23.22 29.69 -0.81
CA GLN A 77 23.70 28.32 -0.62
C GLN A 77 24.62 27.88 -1.74
N VAL A 78 24.22 28.10 -3.01
CA VAL A 78 25.03 27.78 -4.18
C VAL A 78 26.34 28.57 -4.16
N THR A 79 26.31 29.88 -3.91
CA THR A 79 27.53 30.71 -3.81
C THR A 79 28.50 30.20 -2.74
N ARG A 80 28.01 29.72 -1.59
CA ARG A 80 28.86 29.11 -0.57
C ARG A 80 29.50 27.82 -1.03
N LEU A 81 28.75 26.96 -1.73
CA LEU A 81 29.28 25.73 -2.29
C LEU A 81 30.29 25.96 -3.42
N GLU A 82 30.09 27.00 -4.23
CA GLU A 82 31.06 27.45 -5.25
C GLU A 82 32.34 27.96 -4.59
N SER A 83 32.21 28.82 -3.56
CA SER A 83 33.38 29.35 -2.81
C SER A 83 34.15 28.22 -2.11
N ALA A 84 33.46 27.16 -1.68
CA ALA A 84 34.09 25.96 -1.12
C ALA A 84 34.71 25.03 -2.18
N GLY A 85 34.56 25.34 -3.46
CA GLY A 85 35.08 24.53 -4.58
C GLY A 85 34.35 23.18 -4.76
N LEU A 86 33.13 23.07 -4.27
CA LEU A 86 32.32 21.83 -4.33
C LEU A 86 31.36 21.79 -5.52
N VAL A 87 30.91 22.97 -5.96
CA VAL A 87 30.00 23.18 -7.09
C VAL A 87 30.63 24.14 -8.07
N GLU A 88 30.36 23.98 -9.33
CA GLU A 88 30.72 24.90 -10.40
C GLU A 88 29.50 25.24 -11.27
N ARG A 89 29.47 26.47 -11.77
CA ARG A 89 28.49 26.88 -12.78
C ARG A 89 29.10 26.74 -14.18
N ARG A 90 28.32 26.13 -15.06
CA ARG A 90 28.65 26.07 -16.51
C ARG A 90 27.59 26.81 -17.29
N THR A 91 28.03 27.70 -18.16
CA THR A 91 27.12 28.40 -19.09
C THR A 91 26.62 27.40 -20.11
N ARG A 92 25.32 27.42 -20.42
CA ARG A 92 24.78 26.61 -21.51
C ARG A 92 25.27 27.12 -22.84
N ALA A 93 25.60 26.19 -23.73
CA ALA A 93 26.01 26.54 -25.10
C ALA A 93 24.91 27.26 -25.90
N ASP A 94 23.62 26.94 -25.57
CA ASP A 94 22.47 27.44 -26.32
C ASP A 94 21.85 28.71 -25.73
N ASP A 95 22.14 29.04 -24.45
CA ASP A 95 21.61 30.21 -23.76
C ASP A 95 22.60 30.76 -22.73
N ALA A 96 23.29 31.82 -23.06
CA ALA A 96 24.29 32.49 -22.23
C ALA A 96 23.69 33.08 -20.91
N ARG A 97 22.36 33.17 -20.79
CA ARG A 97 21.66 33.68 -19.61
C ARG A 97 21.32 32.56 -18.60
N SER A 98 21.48 31.30 -19.02
CA SER A 98 21.17 30.13 -18.20
C SER A 98 22.46 29.46 -17.75
N SER A 99 22.59 29.20 -16.45
CA SER A 99 23.73 28.50 -15.84
C SER A 99 23.33 27.19 -15.22
N GLU A 100 24.07 26.15 -15.52
CA GLU A 100 23.94 24.81 -15.01
C GLU A 100 24.86 24.59 -13.82
N LEU A 101 24.36 23.89 -12.80
CA LEU A 101 25.11 23.52 -11.61
C LEU A 101 25.67 22.10 -11.75
N HIS A 102 26.95 21.94 -11.51
CA HIS A 102 27.63 20.65 -11.54
C HIS A 102 28.53 20.49 -10.31
N LEU A 103 28.66 19.25 -9.82
CA LEU A 103 29.65 18.98 -8.79
C LEU A 103 31.06 18.96 -9.39
N THR A 104 31.99 19.61 -8.70
CA THR A 104 33.44 19.47 -8.97
C THR A 104 33.94 18.07 -8.57
N LYS A 105 35.21 17.76 -8.85
CA LYS A 105 35.84 16.54 -8.34
C LYS A 105 35.79 16.45 -6.82
N SER A 106 36.05 17.59 -6.14
CA SER A 106 35.94 17.69 -4.67
C SER A 106 34.51 17.51 -4.20
N GLY A 107 33.53 18.11 -4.87
CA GLY A 107 32.10 17.94 -4.58
C GLY A 107 31.67 16.47 -4.70
N GLN A 108 32.14 15.76 -5.73
CA GLN A 108 31.86 14.33 -5.89
C GLN A 108 32.50 13.48 -4.77
N GLN A 109 33.68 13.87 -4.23
CA GLN A 109 34.27 13.18 -3.09
C GLN A 109 33.45 13.39 -1.83
N VAL A 110 33.00 14.60 -1.58
CA VAL A 110 32.13 14.94 -0.43
C VAL A 110 30.80 14.17 -0.56
N ARG A 111 30.18 14.16 -1.74
CA ARG A 111 28.97 13.36 -1.99
C ARG A 111 29.16 11.89 -1.62
N ARG A 112 30.27 11.25 -2.06
CA ARG A 112 30.53 9.84 -1.71
C ARG A 112 30.66 9.60 -0.21
N LYS A 113 31.24 10.54 0.55
CA LYS A 113 31.32 10.44 2.02
C LYS A 113 29.92 10.54 2.64
N ILE A 114 29.09 11.48 2.16
CA ILE A 114 27.70 11.63 2.61
C ILE A 114 26.90 10.35 2.34
N ASP A 115 27.00 9.79 1.13
CA ASP A 115 26.31 8.56 0.76
C ASP A 115 26.76 7.36 1.61
N ALA A 116 28.07 7.24 1.89
CA ALA A 116 28.62 6.16 2.73
C ALA A 116 28.08 6.26 4.17
N PHE A 117 28.12 7.46 4.76
CA PHE A 117 27.59 7.72 6.11
C PHE A 117 26.10 7.40 6.20
N ALA A 118 25.30 7.90 5.27
CA ALA A 118 23.87 7.65 5.25
C ALA A 118 23.55 6.16 5.08
N SER A 119 24.28 5.47 4.20
CA SER A 119 24.12 4.03 4.00
C SER A 119 24.48 3.23 5.26
N GLU A 120 25.53 3.61 5.97
CA GLU A 120 25.93 2.96 7.22
C GLU A 120 24.88 3.21 8.32
N GLN A 121 24.39 4.45 8.47
CA GLN A 121 23.36 4.80 9.43
C GLN A 121 22.09 3.98 9.22
N VAL A 122 21.61 3.90 7.97
CA VAL A 122 20.41 3.12 7.61
C VAL A 122 20.66 1.63 7.81
N SER A 123 21.82 1.10 7.36
CA SER A 123 22.18 -0.30 7.54
C SER A 123 22.20 -0.70 9.02
N ASN A 124 22.74 0.16 9.87
CA ASN A 124 22.77 -0.06 11.32
C ASN A 124 21.36 -0.11 11.92
N ALA A 125 20.46 0.79 11.50
CA ALA A 125 19.07 0.80 11.93
C ALA A 125 18.33 -0.46 11.48
N LEU A 126 18.58 -0.95 10.26
CA LEU A 126 17.92 -2.12 9.69
C LEU A 126 18.37 -3.46 10.29
N ARG A 127 19.51 -3.54 11.00
CA ARG A 127 20.01 -4.80 11.59
C ARG A 127 19.01 -5.48 12.54
N HIS A 128 18.15 -4.71 13.18
CA HIS A 128 17.18 -5.20 14.16
C HIS A 128 15.80 -5.48 13.55
N LEU A 129 15.65 -5.32 12.23
CA LEU A 129 14.40 -5.51 11.52
C LEU A 129 14.47 -6.73 10.61
N THR A 130 13.39 -7.52 10.58
CA THR A 130 13.26 -8.60 9.60
C THR A 130 13.13 -8.03 8.19
N PRO A 131 13.46 -8.79 7.11
CA PRO A 131 13.27 -8.33 5.74
C PRO A 131 11.83 -7.85 5.45
N ALA A 132 10.83 -8.51 6.03
CA ALA A 132 9.44 -8.11 5.89
C ALA A 132 9.15 -6.77 6.58
N ASP A 133 9.75 -6.52 7.77
CA ASP A 133 9.62 -5.24 8.48
C ASP A 133 10.30 -4.11 7.73
N GLN A 134 11.46 -4.37 7.11
CA GLN A 134 12.18 -3.40 6.27
C GLN A 134 11.31 -2.95 5.09
N GLN A 135 10.67 -3.89 4.40
CA GLN A 135 9.76 -3.58 3.30
C GLN A 135 8.53 -2.79 3.77
N ARG A 136 7.94 -3.17 4.91
CA ARG A 136 6.81 -2.42 5.50
C ARG A 136 7.21 -1.00 5.88
N LEU A 137 8.39 -0.82 6.44
CA LEU A 137 8.91 0.50 6.81
C LEU A 137 9.05 1.41 5.58
N VAL A 138 9.65 0.89 4.50
CA VAL A 138 9.79 1.64 3.24
C VAL A 138 8.43 2.03 2.69
N ALA A 139 7.48 1.08 2.61
CA ALA A 139 6.13 1.35 2.10
C ALA A 139 5.39 2.41 2.93
N SER A 140 5.42 2.30 4.27
CA SER A 140 4.74 3.22 5.18
C SER A 140 5.33 4.63 5.13
N LEU A 141 6.67 4.75 5.09
CA LEU A 141 7.34 6.05 4.96
C LEU A 141 7.07 6.68 3.59
N SER A 142 7.10 5.91 2.51
CA SER A 142 6.78 6.40 1.18
C SER A 142 5.36 6.94 1.10
N GLN A 143 4.39 6.22 1.65
CA GLN A 143 2.99 6.65 1.72
C GLN A 143 2.84 7.95 2.53
N TYR A 144 3.53 8.06 3.68
CA TYR A 144 3.46 9.26 4.51
C TYR A 144 4.10 10.47 3.83
N VAL A 145 5.25 10.27 3.15
CA VAL A 145 5.93 11.33 2.37
C VAL A 145 5.04 11.81 1.21
N SER A 146 4.41 10.89 0.48
CA SER A 146 3.48 11.25 -0.61
C SER A 146 2.30 12.07 -0.09
N ALA A 147 1.67 11.64 1.01
CA ALA A 147 0.58 12.39 1.61
C ALA A 147 0.97 13.81 2.06
N LEU A 148 2.21 14.00 2.56
CA LEU A 148 2.74 15.33 2.91
C LEU A 148 3.07 16.17 1.67
N ALA A 149 3.41 15.54 0.54
CA ALA A 149 3.71 16.23 -0.71
C ALA A 149 2.44 16.80 -1.36
N ASP A 150 1.36 16.02 -1.40
CA ASP A 150 0.07 16.41 -1.99
C ASP A 150 -0.56 17.64 -1.31
N ASP A 151 -0.31 17.84 -0.01
CA ASP A 151 -0.84 18.98 0.76
C ASP A 151 -0.09 20.31 0.47
N ASN A 152 1.09 20.26 -0.16
CA ASN A 152 1.93 21.42 -0.44
C ASN A 152 1.90 21.92 -1.90
N ASP A 153 1.37 21.12 -2.84
CA ASP A 153 1.26 21.49 -4.24
C ASP A 153 -0.22 21.66 -4.64
N HIS A 154 -0.73 22.88 -4.57
CA HIS A 154 -2.01 23.27 -5.17
C HIS A 154 -1.97 23.33 -6.71
N LYS A 155 -1.22 22.44 -7.35
CA LYS A 155 -1.33 22.09 -8.77
C LYS A 155 -1.21 20.59 -8.92
N PRO A 156 -2.19 19.94 -9.55
CA PRO A 156 -2.03 18.52 -9.87
C PRO A 156 -0.94 18.38 -10.94
N ALA A 157 0.32 18.22 -10.50
CA ALA A 157 1.30 17.61 -11.36
C ALA A 157 0.87 16.16 -11.54
N GLN A 158 0.56 15.77 -12.79
CA GLN A 158 0.38 14.38 -13.16
C GLN A 158 1.64 13.61 -12.79
N ALA A 159 1.65 13.05 -11.56
CA ALA A 159 2.47 11.90 -11.24
C ALA A 159 2.02 10.75 -12.14
N PRO A 160 2.91 9.82 -12.54
CA PRO A 160 2.45 8.59 -13.18
C PRO A 160 1.43 7.98 -12.22
N ALA A 161 0.21 7.84 -12.70
CA ALA A 161 -0.98 7.51 -11.96
C ALA A 161 -0.66 6.45 -10.88
N ASP A 162 -0.79 6.83 -9.61
CA ASP A 162 -1.23 5.89 -8.60
C ASP A 162 -2.52 5.32 -9.16
N ALA A 163 -2.41 4.17 -9.77
CA ALA A 163 -3.57 3.44 -10.20
C ALA A 163 -4.28 3.07 -8.91
N GLY A 164 -5.31 3.86 -8.55
CA GLY A 164 -6.16 3.54 -7.42
C GLY A 164 -6.58 2.08 -7.47
N PRO A 165 -7.32 1.56 -6.48
CA PRO A 165 -7.60 0.14 -6.37
C PRO A 165 -8.11 -0.43 -7.70
N GLN A 166 -7.32 -1.33 -8.31
CA GLN A 166 -7.63 -1.93 -9.60
C GLN A 166 -8.18 -3.34 -9.40
N ILE A 167 -9.26 -3.66 -10.12
CA ILE A 167 -9.77 -5.02 -10.15
C ILE A 167 -9.03 -5.78 -11.25
N VAL A 168 -8.35 -6.86 -10.85
CA VAL A 168 -7.66 -7.79 -11.74
C VAL A 168 -8.28 -9.17 -11.62
N GLN A 169 -8.27 -9.95 -12.71
CA GLN A 169 -8.73 -11.33 -12.73
C GLN A 169 -7.53 -12.27 -12.83
N GLY A 170 -7.56 -13.34 -12.04
CA GLY A 170 -6.52 -14.37 -12.00
C GLY A 170 -5.61 -14.25 -10.79
N TYR A 171 -4.60 -15.14 -10.76
CA TYR A 171 -3.61 -15.20 -9.69
C TYR A 171 -2.61 -14.05 -9.81
N VAL A 172 -2.36 -13.40 -8.67
CA VAL A 172 -1.28 -12.40 -8.52
C VAL A 172 -0.36 -12.89 -7.39
N PRO A 173 0.97 -12.89 -7.57
CA PRO A 173 1.91 -13.30 -6.53
C PRO A 173 1.63 -12.57 -5.20
N GLY A 174 1.53 -13.34 -4.09
CA GLY A 174 1.21 -12.81 -2.75
C GLY A 174 -0.28 -12.83 -2.39
N CYS A 175 -1.21 -12.95 -3.36
CA CYS A 175 -2.65 -12.84 -3.08
C CYS A 175 -3.18 -13.93 -2.13
N ILE A 176 -2.63 -15.13 -2.12
CA ILE A 176 -3.03 -16.20 -1.19
C ILE A 176 -2.79 -15.75 0.25
N GLY A 177 -1.60 -15.22 0.53
CA GLY A 177 -1.25 -14.70 1.86
C GLY A 177 -2.10 -13.50 2.26
N ASP A 178 -2.32 -12.55 1.35
CA ASP A 178 -3.13 -11.35 1.60
C ASP A 178 -4.58 -11.72 1.90
N ILE A 179 -5.21 -12.57 1.10
CA ILE A 179 -6.60 -13.01 1.29
C ILE A 179 -6.76 -13.77 2.60
N ALA A 180 -5.84 -14.71 2.91
CA ALA A 180 -5.87 -15.46 4.17
C ALA A 180 -5.71 -14.51 5.37
N SER A 181 -4.80 -13.54 5.28
CA SER A 181 -4.57 -12.53 6.30
C SER A 181 -5.78 -11.59 6.50
N LEU A 182 -6.44 -11.15 5.42
CA LEU A 182 -7.66 -10.35 5.50
C LEU A 182 -8.77 -11.11 6.24
N HIS A 183 -9.02 -12.36 5.84
CA HIS A 183 -10.02 -13.22 6.50
C HIS A 183 -9.64 -13.48 7.94
N GLY A 184 -8.40 -13.91 8.22
CA GLY A 184 -7.93 -14.21 9.57
C GLY A 184 -8.12 -13.06 10.52
N ARG A 185 -7.66 -11.85 10.16
CA ARG A 185 -7.80 -10.65 11.00
C ARG A 185 -9.24 -10.23 11.21
N PHE A 186 -10.02 -10.13 10.12
CA PHE A 186 -11.41 -9.68 10.18
C PHE A 186 -12.24 -10.61 11.08
N TYR A 187 -12.17 -11.92 10.86
CA TYR A 187 -12.99 -12.87 11.62
C TYR A 187 -12.47 -13.13 13.03
N ALA A 188 -11.17 -12.98 13.30
CA ALA A 188 -10.64 -13.00 14.66
C ALA A 188 -11.17 -11.81 15.48
N GLN A 189 -11.14 -10.61 14.89
CA GLN A 189 -11.57 -9.39 15.57
C GLN A 189 -13.07 -9.36 15.87
N HIS A 190 -13.92 -9.85 14.97
CA HIS A 190 -15.38 -9.70 15.07
C HIS A 190 -16.10 -10.94 15.62
N TRP A 191 -15.50 -12.13 15.48
CA TRP A 191 -16.11 -13.41 15.88
C TRP A 191 -15.18 -14.33 16.70
N GLY A 192 -13.95 -13.87 17.00
CA GLY A 192 -13.00 -14.66 17.77
C GLY A 192 -12.50 -15.92 17.06
N PHE A 193 -12.60 -15.99 15.74
CA PHE A 193 -12.10 -17.14 14.98
C PHE A 193 -10.57 -17.18 15.07
N GLY A 194 -10.03 -18.38 15.31
CA GLY A 194 -8.60 -18.60 15.52
C GLY A 194 -7.93 -19.34 14.38
N VAL A 195 -6.80 -19.95 14.70
CA VAL A 195 -5.91 -20.66 13.77
C VAL A 195 -6.61 -21.72 12.92
N PHE A 196 -7.66 -22.35 13.42
CA PHE A 196 -8.43 -23.34 12.66
C PHE A 196 -9.03 -22.72 11.40
N PHE A 197 -9.68 -21.57 11.54
CA PHE A 197 -10.30 -20.84 10.45
C PHE A 197 -9.26 -20.34 9.44
N GLU A 198 -8.22 -19.64 9.93
CA GLU A 198 -7.17 -19.08 9.07
C GLU A 198 -6.45 -20.17 8.27
N ARG A 199 -6.06 -21.28 8.93
CA ARG A 199 -5.44 -22.44 8.27
C ARG A 199 -6.35 -23.02 7.17
N ARG A 200 -7.67 -23.13 7.45
CA ARG A 200 -8.63 -23.64 6.47
C ARG A 200 -8.72 -22.74 5.27
N VAL A 201 -8.87 -21.43 5.46
CA VAL A 201 -8.89 -20.45 4.37
C VAL A 201 -7.61 -20.53 3.54
N ALA A 202 -6.45 -20.51 4.17
CA ALA A 202 -5.17 -20.55 3.49
C ALA A 202 -4.99 -21.83 2.66
N LYS A 203 -5.33 -22.99 3.24
CA LYS A 203 -5.23 -24.29 2.57
C LYS A 203 -6.16 -24.40 1.36
N GLU A 204 -7.44 -24.14 1.58
CA GLU A 204 -8.45 -24.29 0.52
C GLU A 204 -8.23 -23.28 -0.63
N LEU A 205 -7.77 -22.07 -0.30
CA LEU A 205 -7.42 -21.05 -1.29
C LEU A 205 -6.16 -21.44 -2.09
N ALA A 206 -5.16 -22.04 -1.44
CA ALA A 206 -3.97 -22.53 -2.13
C ALA A 206 -4.29 -23.66 -3.10
N ASP A 207 -5.12 -24.63 -2.65
CA ASP A 207 -5.59 -25.74 -3.49
C ASP A 207 -6.39 -25.21 -4.71
N PHE A 208 -7.27 -24.22 -4.50
CA PHE A 208 -8.02 -23.55 -5.57
C PHE A 208 -7.09 -22.79 -6.53
N ALA A 209 -6.14 -22.00 -6.03
CA ALA A 209 -5.25 -21.21 -6.85
C ALA A 209 -4.36 -22.10 -7.75
N GLN A 210 -4.00 -23.29 -7.30
CA GLN A 210 -3.26 -24.26 -8.10
C GLN A 210 -4.07 -24.75 -9.31
N SER A 211 -5.40 -24.72 -9.25
CA SER A 211 -6.26 -25.12 -10.35
C SER A 211 -6.47 -24.02 -11.41
N LEU A 212 -5.96 -22.83 -11.20
CA LEU A 212 -6.06 -21.73 -12.16
C LEU A 212 -4.90 -21.72 -13.18
N PRO A 213 -5.15 -21.35 -14.45
CA PRO A 213 -6.44 -20.98 -15.04
C PRO A 213 -7.33 -22.18 -15.34
N ASP A 214 -8.64 -22.01 -15.16
CA ASP A 214 -9.66 -23.01 -15.44
C ASP A 214 -10.90 -22.30 -16.01
N PRO A 215 -11.59 -22.85 -17.04
CA PRO A 215 -12.73 -22.18 -17.66
C PRO A 215 -13.95 -22.04 -16.74
N ASP A 216 -14.06 -22.89 -15.73
CA ASP A 216 -15.17 -22.92 -14.78
C ASP A 216 -14.84 -22.26 -13.44
N LYS A 217 -13.61 -21.74 -13.30
CA LYS A 217 -13.15 -21.08 -12.08
C LYS A 217 -12.61 -19.68 -12.37
N ALA A 218 -12.81 -18.78 -11.44
CA ALA A 218 -12.27 -17.43 -11.55
C ALA A 218 -11.96 -16.84 -10.18
N LEU A 219 -10.94 -15.98 -10.13
CA LEU A 219 -10.54 -15.20 -8.98
C LEU A 219 -10.47 -13.74 -9.40
N TRP A 220 -11.17 -12.86 -8.71
CA TRP A 220 -11.04 -11.41 -8.86
C TRP A 220 -10.43 -10.85 -7.61
N LEU A 221 -9.48 -9.94 -7.80
CA LEU A 221 -8.73 -9.27 -6.77
C LEU A 221 -8.84 -7.77 -6.96
N CYS A 222 -9.02 -7.03 -5.88
CA CYS A 222 -8.77 -5.60 -5.89
C CYS A 222 -7.36 -5.36 -5.36
N VAL A 223 -6.47 -4.88 -6.21
CA VAL A 223 -5.05 -4.69 -5.89
C VAL A 223 -4.71 -3.21 -5.88
N GLU A 224 -4.02 -2.77 -4.84
CA GLU A 224 -3.46 -1.44 -4.69
C GLU A 224 -2.06 -1.55 -4.08
N ASN A 225 -1.09 -0.87 -4.69
CA ASN A 225 0.32 -0.87 -4.24
C ASN A 225 0.90 -2.28 -4.04
N GLY A 226 0.55 -3.21 -4.94
CA GLY A 226 1.02 -4.60 -4.92
C GLY A 226 0.39 -5.48 -3.84
N ARG A 227 -0.63 -5.01 -3.12
CA ARG A 227 -1.37 -5.76 -2.09
C ARG A 227 -2.80 -6.03 -2.50
N CYS A 228 -3.29 -7.21 -2.16
CA CYS A 228 -4.69 -7.55 -2.35
C CYS A 228 -5.53 -7.01 -1.17
N LEU A 229 -6.43 -6.07 -1.47
CA LEU A 229 -7.34 -5.43 -0.50
C LEU A 229 -8.77 -5.93 -0.59
N ALA A 230 -9.13 -6.67 -1.63
CA ALA A 230 -10.41 -7.35 -1.71
C ALA A 230 -10.31 -8.55 -2.65
N SER A 231 -11.12 -9.56 -2.41
CA SER A 231 -11.18 -10.77 -3.23
C SER A 231 -12.60 -11.29 -3.37
N LEU A 232 -12.84 -12.01 -4.44
CA LEU A 232 -13.98 -12.88 -4.68
C LEU A 232 -13.57 -13.99 -5.62
N ALA A 233 -13.90 -15.24 -5.30
CA ALA A 233 -13.65 -16.36 -6.17
C ALA A 233 -14.96 -17.08 -6.53
N ILE A 234 -14.97 -17.64 -7.74
CA ILE A 234 -15.97 -18.61 -8.21
C ILE A 234 -15.25 -19.95 -8.41
N ASP A 235 -15.73 -20.96 -7.73
CA ASP A 235 -15.28 -22.34 -7.83
C ASP A 235 -16.41 -23.15 -8.45
N GLY A 236 -16.41 -23.22 -9.76
CA GLY A 236 -17.47 -23.85 -10.52
C GLY A 236 -17.32 -25.38 -10.60
N ASN A 237 -18.44 -26.06 -10.64
CA ASN A 237 -18.52 -27.50 -10.91
C ASN A 237 -19.39 -27.73 -12.14
N PRO A 238 -18.78 -27.94 -13.30
CA PRO A 238 -19.53 -28.11 -14.55
C PRO A 238 -20.44 -29.36 -14.56
N HIS A 239 -20.08 -30.38 -13.79
CA HIS A 239 -20.90 -31.61 -13.70
C HIS A 239 -22.28 -31.33 -13.09
N TYR A 240 -22.33 -30.46 -12.06
CA TYR A 240 -23.59 -30.05 -11.41
C TYR A 240 -24.16 -28.76 -11.97
N ARG A 241 -23.50 -28.13 -12.92
CA ARG A 241 -23.83 -26.79 -13.46
C ARG A 241 -24.06 -25.76 -12.36
N ALA A 242 -23.29 -25.87 -11.26
CA ALA A 242 -23.40 -25.06 -10.08
C ALA A 242 -22.04 -24.42 -9.76
N ALA A 243 -22.05 -23.18 -9.28
CA ALA A 243 -20.87 -22.43 -8.89
C ALA A 243 -20.90 -22.08 -7.40
N HIS A 244 -19.78 -22.26 -6.71
CA HIS A 244 -19.59 -21.85 -5.32
C HIS A 244 -18.87 -20.50 -5.27
N LEU A 245 -19.54 -19.46 -4.77
CA LEU A 245 -18.92 -18.17 -4.49
C LEU A 245 -18.17 -18.25 -3.16
N ARG A 246 -16.87 -17.93 -3.19
CA ARG A 246 -15.95 -18.14 -2.08
C ARG A 246 -15.04 -16.92 -1.88
N TRP A 247 -14.47 -16.83 -0.67
CA TRP A 247 -13.46 -15.84 -0.27
C TRP A 247 -13.80 -14.40 -0.69
N PHE A 248 -15.08 -14.05 -0.51
CA PHE A 248 -15.51 -12.69 -0.68
C PHE A 248 -15.19 -11.88 0.57
N ILE A 249 -14.25 -10.97 0.44
CA ILE A 249 -13.85 -10.05 1.50
C ILE A 249 -13.43 -8.70 0.89
N VAL A 250 -13.65 -7.62 1.64
CA VAL A 250 -13.22 -6.27 1.27
C VAL A 250 -12.60 -5.65 2.52
N ASP A 251 -11.36 -5.15 2.39
CA ASP A 251 -10.66 -4.41 3.44
C ASP A 251 -11.47 -3.20 3.89
N ASP A 252 -11.35 -2.85 5.16
CA ASP A 252 -12.09 -1.73 5.76
C ASP A 252 -11.83 -0.40 5.06
N SER A 253 -10.62 -0.19 4.52
CA SER A 253 -10.24 1.00 3.76
C SER A 253 -11.03 1.18 2.46
N LEU A 254 -11.58 0.09 1.91
CA LEU A 254 -12.36 0.09 0.66
C LEU A 254 -13.88 -0.03 0.89
N ARG A 255 -14.34 -0.08 2.15
CA ARG A 255 -15.78 -0.14 2.44
C ARG A 255 -16.47 1.16 2.01
N GLY A 256 -17.66 1.02 1.45
CA GLY A 256 -18.42 2.17 0.92
C GLY A 256 -17.96 2.69 -0.44
N THR A 257 -16.83 2.24 -1.00
CA THR A 257 -16.31 2.68 -2.31
C THR A 257 -16.99 1.99 -3.51
N GLY A 258 -17.85 1.00 -3.26
CA GLY A 258 -18.51 0.22 -4.32
C GLY A 258 -17.67 -0.94 -4.88
N ILE A 259 -16.46 -1.20 -4.39
CA ILE A 259 -15.59 -2.29 -4.84
C ILE A 259 -16.27 -3.65 -4.67
N GLY A 260 -16.90 -3.93 -3.52
CA GLY A 260 -17.62 -5.18 -3.30
C GLY A 260 -18.71 -5.43 -4.35
N ARG A 261 -19.47 -4.41 -4.71
CA ARG A 261 -20.50 -4.48 -5.77
C ARG A 261 -19.89 -4.70 -7.15
N LYS A 262 -18.74 -4.09 -7.44
CA LYS A 262 -18.03 -4.29 -8.71
C LYS A 262 -17.52 -5.72 -8.84
N LEU A 263 -16.90 -6.29 -7.79
CA LEU A 263 -16.45 -7.68 -7.76
C LEU A 263 -17.63 -8.63 -7.97
N MET A 264 -18.73 -8.41 -7.25
CA MET A 264 -19.95 -9.21 -7.37
C MET A 264 -20.55 -9.14 -8.78
N SER A 265 -20.59 -7.95 -9.40
CA SER A 265 -21.08 -7.78 -10.77
C SER A 265 -20.24 -8.54 -11.80
N GLN A 266 -18.91 -8.60 -11.63
CA GLN A 266 -18.05 -9.38 -12.52
C GLN A 266 -18.24 -10.88 -12.31
N ALA A 267 -18.34 -11.32 -11.05
CA ALA A 267 -18.62 -12.72 -10.74
C ALA A 267 -19.97 -13.18 -11.27
N MET A 268 -21.02 -12.38 -11.12
CA MET A 268 -22.36 -12.75 -11.61
C MET A 268 -22.43 -12.83 -13.14
N ARG A 269 -21.74 -11.94 -13.86
CA ARG A 269 -21.61 -12.10 -15.32
C ARG A 269 -20.94 -13.42 -15.71
N PHE A 270 -19.86 -13.77 -15.02
CA PHE A 270 -19.13 -15.02 -15.28
C PHE A 270 -20.00 -16.25 -15.03
N VAL A 271 -20.76 -16.30 -13.92
CA VAL A 271 -21.59 -17.46 -13.58
C VAL A 271 -22.83 -17.53 -14.45
N ASP A 272 -23.45 -16.40 -14.84
CA ASP A 272 -24.65 -16.38 -15.68
C ASP A 272 -24.38 -16.90 -17.10
N GLU A 273 -23.14 -16.85 -17.58
CA GLU A 273 -22.75 -17.44 -18.87
C GLU A 273 -22.56 -18.97 -18.80
N ARG A 274 -22.27 -19.55 -17.61
CA ARG A 274 -21.70 -20.90 -17.47
C ARG A 274 -22.54 -21.84 -16.63
N PHE A 275 -23.24 -21.30 -15.60
CA PHE A 275 -23.91 -22.12 -14.59
C PHE A 275 -25.39 -21.79 -14.49
N ASP A 276 -26.17 -22.74 -14.00
CA ASP A 276 -27.60 -22.58 -13.79
C ASP A 276 -27.88 -22.08 -12.37
N GLU A 277 -26.98 -22.38 -11.44
CA GLU A 277 -27.10 -22.00 -10.02
C GLU A 277 -25.75 -21.54 -9.44
N THR A 278 -25.83 -20.58 -8.52
CA THR A 278 -24.69 -20.14 -7.70
C THR A 278 -25.08 -20.21 -6.23
N TYR A 279 -24.19 -20.73 -5.39
CA TYR A 279 -24.41 -20.76 -3.96
C TYR A 279 -23.20 -20.22 -3.19
N LEU A 280 -23.44 -19.81 -1.95
CA LEU A 280 -22.40 -19.42 -1.00
C LEU A 280 -22.76 -19.91 0.41
N ASN A 281 -21.74 -20.16 1.22
CA ASN A 281 -21.87 -20.48 2.61
C ASN A 281 -21.30 -19.34 3.47
N THR A 282 -22.05 -18.94 4.47
CA THR A 282 -21.72 -17.85 5.39
C THR A 282 -22.31 -18.14 6.75
N PHE A 283 -22.44 -17.16 7.60
CA PHE A 283 -23.11 -17.27 8.90
C PHE A 283 -23.79 -15.95 9.27
N LYS A 284 -24.68 -16.02 10.23
CA LYS A 284 -25.50 -14.90 10.71
C LYS A 284 -24.63 -13.83 11.38
N GLY A 285 -24.94 -12.55 11.13
CA GLY A 285 -24.24 -11.39 11.68
C GLY A 285 -23.37 -10.64 10.66
N LEU A 286 -23.30 -11.11 9.42
CA LEU A 286 -22.63 -10.43 8.30
C LEU A 286 -23.64 -9.62 7.44
N ASP A 287 -24.38 -8.70 8.11
CA ASP A 287 -25.56 -8.01 7.51
C ASP A 287 -25.22 -7.23 6.23
N ALA A 288 -24.07 -6.56 6.18
CA ALA A 288 -23.64 -5.83 4.99
C ALA A 288 -23.41 -6.75 3.77
N ALA A 289 -22.80 -7.94 4.02
CA ALA A 289 -22.59 -8.93 2.98
C ALA A 289 -23.92 -9.56 2.56
N ARG A 290 -24.78 -9.88 3.51
CA ARG A 290 -26.13 -10.38 3.25
C ARG A 290 -26.94 -9.44 2.37
N HIS A 291 -27.02 -8.15 2.69
CA HIS A 291 -27.72 -7.16 1.84
C HIS A 291 -27.15 -7.12 0.42
N LEU A 292 -25.84 -7.26 0.29
CA LEU A 292 -25.22 -7.32 -1.03
C LEU A 292 -25.65 -8.59 -1.77
N TYR A 293 -25.58 -9.77 -1.16
CA TYR A 293 -26.02 -11.03 -1.77
C TYR A 293 -27.49 -10.95 -2.21
N GLU A 294 -28.38 -10.52 -1.34
CA GLU A 294 -29.82 -10.36 -1.65
C GLU A 294 -30.03 -9.38 -2.81
N SER A 295 -29.26 -8.28 -2.90
CA SER A 295 -29.33 -7.32 -4.00
C SER A 295 -28.91 -7.88 -5.37
N PHE A 296 -28.22 -9.03 -5.38
CA PHE A 296 -27.86 -9.80 -6.59
C PHE A 296 -28.77 -11.01 -6.82
N GLY A 297 -29.85 -11.17 -6.07
CA GLY A 297 -30.84 -12.23 -6.23
C GLY A 297 -30.49 -13.53 -5.52
N PHE A 298 -29.59 -13.50 -4.54
CA PHE A 298 -29.40 -14.66 -3.65
C PHE A 298 -30.49 -14.72 -2.59
N GLU A 299 -30.99 -15.91 -2.34
CA GLU A 299 -32.02 -16.19 -1.33
C GLU A 299 -31.45 -17.11 -0.26
N LEU A 300 -31.81 -16.89 1.00
CA LEU A 300 -31.45 -17.77 2.11
C LEU A 300 -32.22 -19.09 1.96
N THR A 301 -31.50 -20.19 1.83
CA THR A 301 -32.08 -21.53 1.63
C THR A 301 -31.91 -22.45 2.82
N GLN A 302 -30.91 -22.20 3.66
CA GLN A 302 -30.63 -23.00 4.84
C GLN A 302 -30.04 -22.15 5.97
N GLU A 303 -30.53 -22.35 7.19
CA GLU A 303 -29.98 -21.72 8.40
C GLU A 303 -30.01 -22.77 9.52
N GLU A 304 -28.84 -23.10 10.06
CA GLU A 304 -28.70 -24.08 11.14
C GLU A 304 -27.46 -23.81 12.00
N ALA A 305 -27.45 -24.34 13.23
CA ALA A 305 -26.24 -24.27 14.05
C ALA A 305 -25.16 -25.21 13.50
N GLY A 306 -23.94 -24.71 13.36
CA GLY A 306 -22.83 -25.49 12.83
C GLY A 306 -21.48 -25.05 13.40
N THR A 307 -20.46 -25.85 13.11
CA THR A 307 -19.09 -25.64 13.63
C THR A 307 -18.02 -25.64 12.53
N GLN A 308 -18.44 -25.54 11.25
CA GLN A 308 -17.50 -25.63 10.12
C GLN A 308 -16.40 -24.55 10.12
N TRP A 309 -16.62 -23.45 10.84
CA TRP A 309 -15.67 -22.34 10.96
C TRP A 309 -14.74 -22.43 12.19
N GLY A 310 -14.81 -23.56 12.94
CA GLY A 310 -14.01 -23.77 14.16
C GLY A 310 -14.64 -23.24 15.44
N SER A 311 -15.79 -22.60 15.35
CA SER A 311 -16.62 -22.13 16.46
C SER A 311 -18.09 -22.36 16.12
N THR A 312 -18.94 -22.53 17.14
CA THR A 312 -20.39 -22.68 16.92
C THR A 312 -20.99 -21.35 16.48
N VAL A 313 -21.55 -21.32 15.30
CA VAL A 313 -22.27 -20.16 14.73
C VAL A 313 -23.57 -20.63 14.07
N THR A 314 -24.47 -19.69 13.79
CA THR A 314 -25.62 -19.99 12.93
C THR A 314 -25.17 -19.90 11.48
N GLU A 315 -24.92 -21.06 10.90
CA GLU A 315 -24.49 -21.19 9.49
C GLU A 315 -25.63 -20.89 8.55
N GLN A 316 -25.34 -20.26 7.44
CA GLN A 316 -26.31 -19.87 6.42
C GLN A 316 -25.82 -20.27 5.05
N GLN A 317 -26.71 -20.83 4.23
CA GLN A 317 -26.47 -21.02 2.81
C GLN A 317 -27.42 -20.13 2.01
N PHE A 318 -26.85 -19.40 1.05
CA PHE A 318 -27.61 -18.62 0.08
C PHE A 318 -27.46 -19.23 -1.30
N ARG A 319 -28.54 -19.21 -2.09
CA ARG A 319 -28.55 -19.70 -3.46
C ARG A 319 -29.17 -18.66 -4.38
N ARG A 320 -28.66 -18.63 -5.62
CA ARG A 320 -29.16 -17.80 -6.70
C ARG A 320 -29.30 -18.64 -7.95
N ARG A 321 -30.46 -18.63 -8.57
CA ARG A 321 -30.66 -19.19 -9.90
C ARG A 321 -30.33 -18.15 -10.95
N LYS A 322 -29.82 -18.61 -12.09
CA LYS A 322 -29.58 -17.77 -13.25
C LYS A 322 -30.88 -17.05 -13.62
N PRO A 323 -30.87 -15.72 -13.84
CA PRO A 323 -32.01 -15.02 -14.40
C PRO A 323 -32.37 -15.56 -15.76
N GLY A 324 -33.68 -15.72 -16.01
CA GLY A 324 -34.21 -16.25 -17.29
C GLY A 324 -34.03 -15.26 -18.45
#